data_54132ca673570bed58d0229e4ebffd1f
#
_entry.id   54132ca673570bed58d0229e4ebffd1f
#
_cell.length_a   1.000
_cell.length_b   1.000
_cell.length_c   1.000
_cell.angle_alpha   90.00
_cell.angle_beta   90.00
_cell.angle_gamma   90.00
#
_symmetry.space_group_name_H-M   'P 1'
#
loop_
_entity.id
_entity.type
_entity.pdbx_description
1 polymer ?
#
loop_
_entity_poly.entity_id
_entity_poly.type
_entity_poly.pdbx_seq_one_letter_code
_entity_poly.pdbx_strand_id
1 'polypeptide(L)'
;MIDPFANNHQSMQIGELVIENQEDKIIIYGDINLVLNDVGYEQAKQLHELSSKILRAFESRSPYSNNDAKSKEKDDQSGKIIDNPF
;
A
#
# COMPACT_ATOMS: atom_id res chain seq x y z
N MET A 1 2.38 -12.92 0.87
CA MET A 1 2.39 -11.51 0.44
C MET A 1 3.79 -11.15 -0.01
N ILE A 2 3.92 -10.20 -0.93
CA ILE A 2 5.24 -9.81 -1.44
C ILE A 2 6.09 -9.17 -0.33
N ASP A 3 7.41 -9.21 -0.54
CA ASP A 3 8.36 -8.42 0.26
C ASP A 3 8.70 -7.16 -0.54
N PRO A 4 8.05 -6.02 -0.24
CA PRO A 4 8.17 -4.84 -1.11
C PRO A 4 9.61 -4.44 -1.38
N PHE A 5 9.93 -4.29 -2.66
CA PHE A 5 11.24 -3.86 -3.18
C PHE A 5 12.37 -4.85 -2.94
N ALA A 6 12.05 -6.09 -2.52
CA ALA A 6 13.11 -7.04 -2.19
C ALA A 6 13.62 -7.82 -3.40
N ASN A 7 12.81 -7.91 -4.46
CA ASN A 7 13.18 -8.74 -5.61
C ASN A 7 12.35 -8.33 -6.83
N ASN A 8 12.62 -9.01 -7.95
CA ASN A 8 11.96 -8.72 -9.23
C ASN A 8 11.05 -9.84 -9.68
N HIS A 9 10.63 -10.73 -8.78
CA HIS A 9 9.89 -11.91 -9.24
C HIS A 9 8.62 -12.22 -8.45
N GLN A 10 8.44 -11.63 -7.28
CA GLN A 10 7.24 -11.93 -6.50
C GLN A 10 6.04 -11.20 -7.07
N SER A 11 4.89 -11.87 -7.01
CA SER A 11 3.63 -11.23 -7.37
C SER A 11 2.54 -11.78 -6.48
N MET A 12 1.43 -11.06 -6.42
CA MET A 12 0.27 -11.49 -5.65
C MET A 12 -0.98 -10.93 -6.27
N GLN A 13 -2.11 -11.45 -5.84
CA GLN A 13 -3.41 -10.96 -6.29
C GLN A 13 -4.31 -10.76 -5.09
N ILE A 14 -5.14 -9.72 -5.18
CA ILE A 14 -6.25 -9.52 -4.26
C ILE A 14 -7.46 -9.35 -5.15
N GLY A 15 -8.34 -10.36 -5.18
CA GLY A 15 -9.38 -10.37 -6.19
C GLY A 15 -8.75 -10.38 -7.57
N GLU A 16 -9.10 -9.41 -8.40
CA GLU A 16 -8.50 -9.28 -9.73
C GLU A 16 -7.45 -8.19 -9.80
N LEU A 17 -7.12 -7.61 -8.67
CA LEU A 17 -6.04 -6.65 -8.59
C LEU A 17 -4.71 -7.41 -8.53
N VAL A 18 -3.78 -7.06 -9.41
CA VAL A 18 -2.49 -7.73 -9.50
C VAL A 18 -1.41 -6.80 -9.00
N ILE A 19 -0.52 -7.34 -8.18
CA ILE A 19 0.59 -6.59 -7.61
C ILE A 19 1.87 -7.32 -7.98
N GLU A 20 2.78 -6.64 -8.65
CA GLU A 20 4.06 -7.20 -9.07
C GLU A 20 5.19 -6.45 -8.42
N ASN A 21 6.08 -7.19 -7.77
CA ASN A 21 7.18 -6.63 -7.01
C ASN A 21 8.41 -6.46 -7.88
N GLN A 22 9.06 -5.32 -7.75
CA GLN A 22 10.38 -5.09 -8.34
C GLN A 22 11.23 -4.36 -7.31
N GLU A 23 12.52 -4.31 -7.56
CA GLU A 23 13.43 -3.70 -6.59
C GLU A 23 13.29 -2.19 -6.53
N ASP A 24 12.88 -1.57 -7.63
CA ASP A 24 12.78 -0.12 -7.72
C ASP A 24 11.34 0.40 -7.78
N LYS A 25 10.36 -0.50 -7.84
CA LYS A 25 8.96 -0.08 -7.92
C LYS A 25 8.04 -1.25 -7.64
N ILE A 26 6.79 -0.95 -7.38
CA ILE A 26 5.74 -1.95 -7.28
C ILE A 26 4.69 -1.57 -8.29
N ILE A 27 4.32 -2.52 -9.14
CA ILE A 27 3.35 -2.31 -10.20
C ILE A 27 2.01 -2.88 -9.74
N ILE A 28 0.98 -2.05 -9.77
CA ILE A 28 -0.37 -2.46 -9.35
C ILE A 28 -1.30 -2.15 -10.50
N TYR A 29 -2.05 -3.17 -10.94
CA TYR A 29 -3.00 -2.97 -12.02
C TYR A 29 -4.17 -3.92 -11.88
N GLY A 30 -5.21 -3.68 -12.66
CA GLY A 30 -6.44 -4.42 -12.59
C GLY A 30 -7.49 -3.64 -11.82
N ASP A 31 -8.51 -4.36 -11.36
CA ASP A 31 -9.55 -3.71 -10.55
C ASP A 31 -10.03 -4.67 -9.48
N ILE A 32 -10.80 -4.13 -8.54
CA ILE A 32 -11.36 -4.93 -7.46
C ILE A 32 -12.64 -4.25 -6.99
N ASN A 33 -13.66 -5.06 -6.75
CA ASN A 33 -14.91 -4.60 -6.17
C ASN A 33 -14.99 -5.13 -4.75
N LEU A 34 -14.97 -4.23 -3.80
CA LEU A 34 -15.08 -4.62 -2.38
C LEU A 34 -16.56 -4.70 -2.04
N VAL A 35 -17.12 -5.89 -2.21
CA VAL A 35 -18.53 -6.13 -1.93
C VAL A 35 -18.73 -6.19 -0.43
N LEU A 36 -19.88 -5.71 0.03
CA LEU A 36 -20.16 -5.63 1.45
C LEU A 36 -20.57 -7.01 1.97
N ASN A 37 -19.56 -7.88 2.09
CA ASN A 37 -19.72 -9.23 2.61
C ASN A 37 -18.37 -9.70 3.15
N ASP A 38 -18.28 -10.97 3.58
CA ASP A 38 -17.08 -11.51 4.18
C ASP A 38 -15.89 -11.48 3.22
N VAL A 39 -16.13 -11.75 1.94
CA VAL A 39 -15.05 -11.76 0.96
C VAL A 39 -14.47 -10.34 0.80
N GLY A 40 -15.36 -9.35 0.66
CA GLY A 40 -14.91 -7.97 0.54
C GLY A 40 -14.15 -7.50 1.77
N TYR A 41 -14.61 -7.92 2.94
CA TYR A 41 -13.93 -7.57 4.18
C TYR A 41 -12.50 -8.11 4.21
N GLU A 42 -12.33 -9.38 3.83
CA GLU A 42 -10.99 -9.98 3.79
C GLU A 42 -10.10 -9.30 2.77
N GLN A 43 -10.66 -8.95 1.62
CA GLN A 43 -9.91 -8.24 0.60
C GLN A 43 -9.47 -6.85 1.08
N ALA A 44 -10.34 -6.18 1.80
CA ALA A 44 -10.00 -4.87 2.36
C ALA A 44 -8.86 -4.98 3.36
N LYS A 45 -8.88 -6.04 4.17
CA LYS A 45 -7.80 -6.27 5.13
C LYS A 45 -6.48 -6.55 4.41
N GLN A 46 -6.53 -7.32 3.33
CA GLN A 46 -5.33 -7.60 2.55
C GLN A 46 -4.75 -6.34 1.92
N LEU A 47 -5.62 -5.46 1.42
CA LEU A 47 -5.18 -4.18 0.89
C LEU A 47 -4.51 -3.33 1.96
N HIS A 48 -5.09 -3.30 3.13
CA HIS A 48 -4.53 -2.55 4.25
C HIS A 48 -3.15 -3.10 4.63
N GLU A 49 -3.04 -4.41 4.74
CA GLU A 49 -1.77 -5.03 5.11
C GLU A 49 -0.71 -4.78 4.05
N LEU A 50 -1.08 -4.90 2.77
CA LEU A 50 -0.15 -4.65 1.67
C LEU A 50 0.35 -3.21 1.70
N SER A 51 -0.57 -2.24 1.81
CA SER A 51 -0.15 -0.84 1.80
C SER A 51 0.71 -0.51 3.01
N SER A 52 0.43 -1.12 4.17
CA SER A 52 1.25 -0.93 5.35
C SER A 52 2.67 -1.45 5.15
N LYS A 53 2.79 -2.63 4.53
CA LYS A 53 4.11 -3.18 4.24
C LYS A 53 4.88 -2.31 3.26
N ILE A 54 4.20 -1.80 2.25
CA ILE A 54 4.84 -0.93 1.26
C ILE A 54 5.34 0.34 1.93
N LEU A 55 4.51 0.95 2.78
CA LEU A 55 4.93 2.15 3.48
C LEU A 55 6.14 1.91 4.37
N ARG A 56 6.14 0.79 5.09
CA ARG A 56 7.29 0.45 5.93
C ARG A 56 8.55 0.26 5.11
N ALA A 57 8.41 -0.34 3.92
CA ALA A 57 9.56 -0.53 3.04
C ALA A 57 10.11 0.80 2.55
N PHE A 58 9.23 1.76 2.21
CA PHE A 58 9.67 3.10 1.86
C PHE A 58 10.42 3.74 3.02
N GLU A 59 9.85 3.63 4.20
CA GLU A 59 10.42 4.30 5.37
C GLU A 59 11.75 3.71 5.79
N SER A 60 11.94 2.42 5.57
CA SER A 60 13.22 1.78 5.92
C SER A 60 14.29 2.03 4.88
N ARG A 61 13.93 2.56 3.72
CA ARG A 61 14.89 2.85 2.63
C ARG A 61 14.91 4.35 2.44
N SER A 62 15.86 4.98 3.05
CA SER A 62 15.93 6.43 2.93
C SER A 62 15.84 6.85 1.47
N PRO A 63 15.42 8.04 1.17
CA PRO A 63 15.33 9.21 2.04
C PRO A 63 13.99 9.36 2.74
N TYR A 64 13.16 8.38 2.75
CA TYR A 64 11.78 8.49 3.22
C TYR A 64 11.62 8.13 4.69
N SER A 65 12.67 7.68 5.32
CA SER A 65 12.63 7.42 6.75
C SER A 65 12.65 8.69 7.55
N ASN A 66 12.46 9.41 7.99
CA ASN A 66 12.48 10.44 8.72
C ASN A 66 11.82 11.28 9.07
N ASN A 67 12.07 11.56 8.90
CA ASN A 67 11.82 12.13 9.33
C ASN A 67 11.19 12.91 9.45
N ASP A 68 11.22 13.14 9.06
CA ASP A 68 10.68 13.65 9.13
C ASP A 68 9.67 13.76 9.26
N ALA A 69 9.64 13.40 9.27
CA ALA A 69 8.86 13.16 9.38
C ALA A 69 7.96 13.56 9.86
N LYS A 70 8.11 13.71 9.83
CA LYS A 70 7.34 13.88 10.20
C LYS A 70 6.51 14.62 10.22
N SER A 71 6.85 14.95 9.91
CA SER A 71 6.21 15.35 9.88
C SER A 71 5.24 15.71 9.61
N LYS A 72 5.19 15.73 9.26
CA LYS A 72 4.34 15.72 9.03
C LYS A 72 3.36 15.82 9.00
N GLU A 73 3.38 15.77 8.99
CA GLU A 73 2.54 15.61 8.98
C GLU A 73 1.67 15.71 8.92
N LYS A 74 1.75 16.04 8.88
CA LYS A 74 0.95 15.99 8.88
C LYS A 74 0.09 16.03 8.68
N ASP A 75 0.25 16.28 8.49
CA ASP A 75 -0.55 16.15 8.33
C ASP A 75 -1.28 16.13 8.06
N ASP A 76 -1.13 16.42 7.88
CA ASP A 76 -1.80 16.29 7.69
C ASP A 76 -2.35 16.21 7.38
N GLN A 77 -2.23 16.49 7.19
CA GLN A 77 -2.81 16.25 6.98
C GLN A 77 -3.38 15.92 6.89
N SER A 78 -3.19 16.04 6.81
CA SER A 78 -3.85 15.48 6.75
C SER A 78 -4.56 15.37 6.75
N GLY A 79 -4.52 15.56 6.65
CA GLY A 79 -5.34 15.18 6.51
C GLY A 79 -5.92 15.39 6.04
N LYS A 80 -5.88 15.68 5.55
CA LYS A 80 -6.51 15.67 5.14
C LYS A 80 -7.08 15.28 4.53
N ILE A 81 -6.90 15.13 4.37
CA ILE A 81 -7.53 14.48 3.88
C ILE A 81 -8.36 14.37 3.65
N ILE A 82 -8.44 14.38 3.43
CA ILE A 82 -9.35 14.02 3.30
C ILE A 82 -10.25 14.08 3.08
N ASP A 83 -10.34 14.23 2.77
CA ASP A 83 -11.24 13.96 2.61
C ASP A 83 -11.87 13.71 1.97
N ASN A 84 -11.91 13.52 1.42
CA ASN A 84 -12.54 12.99 0.85
C ASN A 84 -13.04 12.60 0.41
N PRO A 85 -13.23 12.44 -0.03
CA PRO A 85 -13.87 11.82 -0.39
C PRO A 85 -14.33 11.41 -0.89
N PHE A 86 -14.38 11.16 -1.28
CA PHE A 86 -14.85 10.58 -1.69
C PHE A 86 -15.42 10.61 -1.71
#